data_51529f36e365e8852e22f1c0bc8bd763
#
_entry.id   51529f36e365e8852e22f1c0bc8bd763
#
_cell.length_a   1.000
_cell.length_b   1.000
_cell.length_c   1.000
_cell.angle_alpha   90.00
_cell.angle_beta   90.00
_cell.angle_gamma   90.00
#
_symmetry.space_group_name_H-M   'P 1'
#
loop_
_entity.id
_entity.type
_entity.pdbx_description
1 polymer ?
#
loop_
_entity_poly.entity_id
_entity_poly.type
_entity_poly.pdbx_seq_one_letter_code
_entity_poly.pdbx_strand_id
1 'polypeptide(L)'
;TDGRQQLHFQQLFNIFGRWQESASAKMEHVWFGSILGPDGKPFKTRSGETVRLADLLDEAEERALAVVSEKNPDLPDTERLEIARVVGLGALKYADLSNNRQSDYIFDWDKMLALQGNTAPYLQYAYTRVRSIFRKVDAPDFTKVELQFKAPEELALAKHLMNFGQTLEMVAQDYRPNFLCNYLFELAGHFSRFYEACPVLKAEAAERDSRLALCELSARVLSSGLDALGIEVTEVM
;
A
#
# COMPACT_ATOMS: atom_id res chain seq x y z
N THR A 1 -6.95 18.42 -8.34
CA THR A 1 -6.64 18.83 -9.72
C THR A 1 -5.18 19.26 -9.86
N ASP A 2 -4.72 19.59 -11.07
CA ASP A 2 -3.36 20.03 -11.38
C ASP A 2 -2.95 21.28 -10.59
N GLY A 3 -1.70 21.35 -10.15
CA GLY A 3 -1.14 22.48 -9.39
C GLY A 3 -1.18 23.84 -10.11
N ARG A 4 -1.25 23.83 -11.45
CA ARG A 4 -1.39 25.07 -12.24
C ARG A 4 -2.74 25.79 -12.03
N GLN A 5 -3.74 25.12 -11.44
CA GLN A 5 -5.05 25.70 -11.15
C GLN A 5 -5.18 26.32 -9.76
N GLN A 6 -4.09 26.39 -8.97
CA GLN A 6 -4.14 26.89 -7.57
C GLN A 6 -4.79 28.28 -7.45
N LEU A 7 -4.39 29.23 -8.28
CA LEU A 7 -4.94 30.60 -8.24
C LEU A 7 -6.44 30.61 -8.54
N HIS A 8 -6.89 29.80 -9.50
CA HIS A 8 -8.31 29.66 -9.84
C HIS A 8 -9.12 29.17 -8.64
N PHE A 9 -8.67 28.11 -7.96
CA PHE A 9 -9.35 27.58 -6.78
C PHE A 9 -9.31 28.56 -5.60
N GLN A 10 -8.22 29.27 -5.38
CA GLN A 10 -8.17 30.34 -4.35
C GLN A 10 -9.22 31.43 -4.61
N GLN A 11 -9.37 31.89 -5.86
CA GLN A 11 -10.38 32.84 -6.24
C GLN A 11 -11.79 32.28 -6.03
N LEU A 12 -12.05 31.06 -6.47
CA LEU A 12 -13.33 30.38 -6.30
C LEU A 12 -13.73 30.25 -4.83
N PHE A 13 -12.81 29.81 -3.97
CA PHE A 13 -13.06 29.67 -2.53
C PHE A 13 -13.31 31.01 -1.85
N ASN A 14 -12.61 32.08 -2.23
CA ASN A 14 -12.87 33.42 -1.74
C ASN A 14 -14.25 33.92 -2.15
N ILE A 15 -14.69 33.71 -3.40
CA ILE A 15 -16.02 34.09 -3.87
C ILE A 15 -17.08 33.31 -3.11
N PHE A 16 -16.91 32.01 -2.97
CA PHE A 16 -17.86 31.14 -2.24
C PHE A 16 -18.00 31.56 -0.77
N GLY A 17 -16.90 31.83 -0.07
CA GLY A 17 -16.92 32.30 1.31
C GLY A 17 -17.66 33.65 1.49
N ARG A 18 -17.59 34.57 0.50
CA ARG A 18 -18.34 35.80 0.51
C ARG A 18 -19.81 35.62 0.19
N TRP A 19 -20.14 34.66 -0.68
CA TRP A 19 -21.53 34.36 -1.06
C TRP A 19 -22.27 33.56 0.01
N GLN A 20 -21.58 32.68 0.71
CA GLN A 20 -22.12 31.74 1.71
C GLN A 20 -21.47 32.00 3.09
N GLU A 21 -21.69 33.21 3.67
CA GLU A 21 -21.08 33.61 4.95
C GLU A 21 -21.39 32.65 6.13
N SER A 22 -22.51 31.92 6.06
CA SER A 22 -22.89 30.93 7.08
C SER A 22 -22.39 29.48 6.80
N ALA A 23 -21.69 29.24 5.70
CA ALA A 23 -21.23 27.92 5.37
C ALA A 23 -20.02 27.52 6.23
N SER A 24 -20.15 26.42 6.99
CA SER A 24 -19.07 25.84 7.80
C SER A 24 -18.15 24.91 7.01
N ALA A 25 -18.36 24.77 5.70
CA ALA A 25 -17.59 23.85 4.86
C ALA A 25 -16.14 24.35 4.67
N LYS A 26 -15.17 23.52 5.04
CA LYS A 26 -13.77 23.74 4.69
C LYS A 26 -13.56 23.31 3.23
N MET A 27 -13.10 24.26 2.39
CA MET A 27 -12.75 24.00 1.01
C MET A 27 -11.24 23.98 0.85
N GLU A 28 -10.72 22.98 0.17
CA GLU A 28 -9.29 22.83 -0.02
C GLU A 28 -8.97 22.30 -1.43
N HIS A 29 -7.93 22.88 -2.05
CA HIS A 29 -7.43 22.40 -3.33
C HIS A 29 -6.31 21.38 -3.10
N VAL A 30 -6.66 20.11 -3.23
CA VAL A 30 -5.70 19.00 -3.16
C VAL A 30 -5.09 18.81 -4.54
N TRP A 31 -3.98 19.51 -4.80
CA TRP A 31 -3.30 19.48 -6.09
C TRP A 31 -2.20 18.41 -6.16
N PHE A 32 -1.84 18.02 -7.38
CA PHE A 32 -0.81 17.01 -7.66
C PHE A 32 0.15 17.52 -8.75
N GLY A 33 1.35 16.94 -8.76
CA GLY A 33 2.39 17.14 -9.77
C GLY A 33 2.13 16.34 -11.04
N SER A 34 3.14 16.28 -11.90
CA SER A 34 3.07 15.59 -13.20
C SER A 34 3.77 14.23 -13.15
N ILE A 35 3.25 13.29 -13.94
CA ILE A 35 3.92 12.03 -14.20
C ILE A 35 4.86 12.25 -15.38
N LEU A 36 6.15 11.91 -15.19
CA LEU A 36 7.19 12.09 -16.17
C LEU A 36 7.65 10.74 -16.72
N GLY A 37 8.04 10.72 -17.98
CA GLY A 37 8.76 9.59 -18.58
C GLY A 37 10.23 9.52 -18.15
N PRO A 38 10.96 8.49 -18.58
CA PRO A 38 12.39 8.33 -18.26
C PRO A 38 13.27 9.48 -18.74
N ASP A 39 12.81 10.24 -19.74
CA ASP A 39 13.49 11.42 -20.29
C ASP A 39 13.19 12.72 -19.51
N GLY A 40 12.46 12.64 -18.40
CA GLY A 40 12.07 13.79 -17.59
C GLY A 40 10.99 14.68 -18.21
N LYS A 41 10.37 14.25 -19.31
CA LYS A 41 9.26 14.96 -19.97
C LYS A 41 7.92 14.33 -19.58
N PRO A 42 6.80 15.06 -19.78
CA PRO A 42 5.46 14.48 -19.53
C PRO A 42 5.32 13.12 -20.19
N PHE A 43 4.80 12.15 -19.41
CA PHE A 43 4.68 10.77 -19.83
C PHE A 43 3.84 10.64 -21.12
N LYS A 44 4.39 9.98 -22.13
CA LYS A 44 3.77 9.79 -23.45
C LYS A 44 3.91 8.35 -23.91
N THR A 45 3.01 7.91 -24.80
CA THR A 45 3.14 6.63 -25.50
C THR A 45 4.41 6.62 -26.37
N ARG A 46 4.81 5.43 -26.83
CA ARG A 46 5.91 5.28 -27.81
C ARG A 46 5.63 6.03 -29.12
N SER A 47 4.36 6.24 -29.48
CA SER A 47 3.93 7.05 -30.63
C SER A 47 3.97 8.56 -30.38
N GLY A 48 4.28 9.02 -29.16
CA GLY A 48 4.34 10.43 -28.79
C GLY A 48 2.99 11.03 -28.38
N GLU A 49 1.92 10.24 -28.33
CA GLU A 49 0.59 10.65 -27.90
C GLU A 49 0.47 10.61 -26.36
N THR A 50 -0.53 11.31 -25.83
CA THR A 50 -0.87 11.23 -24.41
C THR A 50 -1.35 9.81 -24.06
N VAL A 51 -0.76 9.19 -23.04
CA VAL A 51 -1.16 7.86 -22.58
C VAL A 51 -2.57 7.94 -22.00
N ARG A 52 -3.46 7.09 -22.45
CA ARG A 52 -4.78 6.95 -21.84
C ARG A 52 -4.68 6.13 -20.57
N LEU A 53 -5.47 6.48 -19.56
CA LEU A 53 -5.48 5.72 -18.30
C LEU A 53 -5.88 4.24 -18.53
N ALA A 54 -6.84 3.98 -19.44
CA ALA A 54 -7.23 2.61 -19.79
C ALA A 54 -6.04 1.79 -20.30
N ASP A 55 -5.26 2.34 -21.22
CA ASP A 55 -4.09 1.66 -21.80
C ASP A 55 -3.02 1.34 -20.73
N LEU A 56 -2.88 2.22 -19.72
CA LEU A 56 -1.99 1.98 -18.57
C LEU A 56 -2.49 0.85 -17.67
N LEU A 57 -3.81 0.79 -17.43
CA LEU A 57 -4.41 -0.26 -16.61
C LEU A 57 -4.26 -1.62 -17.31
N ASP A 58 -4.57 -1.69 -18.60
CA ASP A 58 -4.43 -2.92 -19.40
C ASP A 58 -2.96 -3.39 -19.43
N GLU A 59 -2.01 -2.48 -19.65
CA GLU A 59 -0.57 -2.81 -19.65
C GLU A 59 -0.08 -3.27 -18.26
N ALA A 60 -0.60 -2.68 -17.17
CA ALA A 60 -0.26 -3.10 -15.82
C ALA A 60 -0.71 -4.54 -15.54
N GLU A 61 -1.92 -4.92 -15.96
CA GLU A 61 -2.43 -6.28 -15.81
C GLU A 61 -1.64 -7.27 -16.68
N GLU A 62 -1.34 -6.94 -17.94
CA GLU A 62 -0.56 -7.79 -18.83
C GLU A 62 0.85 -8.07 -18.28
N ARG A 63 1.54 -7.03 -17.82
CA ARG A 63 2.89 -7.17 -17.23
C ARG A 63 2.86 -7.96 -15.91
N ALA A 64 1.86 -7.71 -15.07
CA ALA A 64 1.67 -8.46 -13.84
C ALA A 64 1.38 -9.94 -14.13
N LEU A 65 0.59 -10.25 -15.18
CA LEU A 65 0.31 -11.62 -15.59
C LEU A 65 1.58 -12.36 -16.00
N ALA A 66 2.49 -11.70 -16.72
CA ALA A 66 3.77 -12.30 -17.07
C ALA A 66 4.59 -12.68 -15.83
N VAL A 67 4.68 -11.75 -14.85
CA VAL A 67 5.41 -11.99 -13.58
C VAL A 67 4.76 -13.10 -12.76
N VAL A 68 3.43 -13.05 -12.60
CA VAL A 68 2.67 -14.07 -11.83
C VAL A 68 2.79 -15.44 -12.47
N SER A 69 2.72 -15.54 -13.80
CA SER A 69 2.83 -16.82 -14.53
C SER A 69 4.23 -17.41 -14.43
N GLU A 70 5.27 -16.61 -14.41
CA GLU A 70 6.66 -17.05 -14.21
C GLU A 70 6.86 -17.60 -12.79
N LYS A 71 6.30 -16.92 -11.78
CA LYS A 71 6.48 -17.27 -10.36
C LYS A 71 5.60 -18.43 -9.91
N ASN A 72 4.41 -18.56 -10.49
CA ASN A 72 3.40 -19.54 -10.10
C ASN A 72 2.86 -20.32 -11.31
N PRO A 73 3.69 -21.12 -11.99
CA PRO A 73 3.30 -21.84 -13.22
C PRO A 73 2.19 -22.88 -12.99
N ASP A 74 2.05 -23.38 -11.77
CA ASP A 74 1.10 -24.44 -11.40
C ASP A 74 -0.29 -23.92 -11.04
N LEU A 75 -0.49 -22.60 -10.91
CA LEU A 75 -1.79 -22.04 -10.61
C LEU A 75 -2.72 -22.12 -11.84
N PRO A 76 -4.03 -22.33 -11.63
CA PRO A 76 -5.04 -22.25 -12.69
C PRO A 76 -5.02 -20.89 -13.39
N ASP A 77 -5.31 -20.84 -14.68
CA ASP A 77 -5.31 -19.61 -15.46
C ASP A 77 -6.24 -18.54 -14.88
N THR A 78 -7.41 -18.93 -14.38
CA THR A 78 -8.38 -18.02 -13.75
C THR A 78 -7.84 -17.35 -12.49
N GLU A 79 -7.10 -18.10 -11.68
CA GLU A 79 -6.46 -17.56 -10.47
C GLU A 79 -5.28 -16.65 -10.82
N ARG A 80 -4.47 -17.05 -11.82
CA ARG A 80 -3.37 -16.20 -12.30
C ARG A 80 -3.86 -14.86 -12.84
N LEU A 81 -4.95 -14.86 -13.61
CA LEU A 81 -5.57 -13.65 -14.14
C LEU A 81 -6.06 -12.73 -13.01
N GLU A 82 -6.74 -13.28 -12.00
CA GLU A 82 -7.22 -12.49 -10.87
C GLU A 82 -6.06 -11.92 -10.02
N ILE A 83 -5.04 -12.72 -9.73
CA ILE A 83 -3.84 -12.23 -9.03
C ILE A 83 -3.16 -11.15 -9.86
N ALA A 84 -3.03 -11.33 -11.17
CA ALA A 84 -2.42 -10.34 -12.08
C ALA A 84 -3.17 -9.02 -12.08
N ARG A 85 -4.50 -9.05 -12.11
CA ARG A 85 -5.36 -7.86 -11.97
C ARG A 85 -5.07 -7.13 -10.65
N VAL A 86 -5.13 -7.83 -9.54
CA VAL A 86 -4.92 -7.26 -8.20
C VAL A 86 -3.51 -6.68 -8.06
N VAL A 87 -2.50 -7.40 -8.54
CA VAL A 87 -1.09 -6.97 -8.47
C VAL A 87 -0.82 -5.80 -9.41
N GLY A 88 -1.28 -5.86 -10.66
CA GLY A 88 -1.07 -4.82 -11.66
C GLY A 88 -1.74 -3.50 -11.29
N LEU A 89 -3.03 -3.55 -10.95
CA LEU A 89 -3.76 -2.37 -10.51
C LEU A 89 -3.21 -1.81 -9.19
N GLY A 90 -2.85 -2.68 -8.25
CA GLY A 90 -2.21 -2.30 -7.00
C GLY A 90 -0.88 -1.60 -7.22
N ALA A 91 -0.03 -2.12 -8.10
CA ALA A 91 1.27 -1.55 -8.43
C ALA A 91 1.14 -0.14 -9.03
N LEU A 92 0.21 0.06 -9.97
CA LEU A 92 -0.04 1.36 -10.59
C LEU A 92 -0.54 2.40 -9.58
N LYS A 93 -1.56 2.05 -8.77
CA LYS A 93 -2.08 2.92 -7.71
C LYS A 93 -1.00 3.31 -6.70
N TYR A 94 -0.23 2.32 -6.25
CA TYR A 94 0.81 2.56 -5.25
C TYR A 94 1.96 3.41 -5.80
N ALA A 95 2.35 3.23 -7.05
CA ALA A 95 3.38 4.04 -7.68
C ALA A 95 3.02 5.53 -7.68
N ASP A 96 1.76 5.87 -7.86
CA ASP A 96 1.27 7.25 -7.74
C ASP A 96 1.20 7.71 -6.28
N LEU A 97 0.55 6.92 -5.41
CA LEU A 97 0.26 7.30 -4.02
C LEU A 97 1.49 7.30 -3.11
N SER A 98 2.55 6.55 -3.41
CA SER A 98 3.77 6.48 -2.61
C SER A 98 4.69 7.69 -2.78
N ASN A 99 4.48 8.48 -3.82
CA ASN A 99 5.19 9.74 -4.03
C ASN A 99 4.53 10.90 -3.28
N ASN A 100 5.31 11.92 -2.95
CA ASN A 100 4.70 13.17 -2.51
C ASN A 100 3.87 13.75 -3.67
N ARG A 101 2.54 13.79 -3.51
CA ARG A 101 1.63 14.24 -4.57
C ARG A 101 1.96 15.60 -5.17
N GLN A 102 2.66 16.46 -4.43
CA GLN A 102 3.04 17.81 -4.87
C GLN A 102 4.32 17.82 -5.73
N SER A 103 4.99 16.68 -5.85
CA SER A 103 6.21 16.56 -6.64
C SER A 103 5.93 15.81 -7.94
N ASP A 104 6.65 16.17 -8.99
CA ASP A 104 6.72 15.35 -10.19
C ASP A 104 7.48 14.06 -9.88
N TYR A 105 7.09 12.95 -10.53
CA TYR A 105 7.81 11.68 -10.40
C TYR A 105 8.01 11.00 -11.76
N ILE A 106 9.07 10.19 -11.85
CA ILE A 106 9.37 9.42 -13.07
C ILE A 106 8.64 8.07 -12.97
N PHE A 107 7.82 7.77 -13.98
CA PHE A 107 7.13 6.51 -14.12
C PHE A 107 8.08 5.42 -14.65
N ASP A 108 8.12 4.28 -13.97
CA ASP A 108 9.02 3.16 -14.28
C ASP A 108 8.33 1.83 -13.98
N TRP A 109 8.01 1.08 -15.05
CA TRP A 109 7.31 -0.21 -14.96
C TRP A 109 8.07 -1.24 -14.13
N ASP A 110 9.38 -1.35 -14.29
CA ASP A 110 10.17 -2.38 -13.62
C ASP A 110 10.24 -2.12 -12.11
N LYS A 111 10.30 -0.85 -11.72
CA LYS A 111 10.28 -0.47 -10.30
C LYS A 111 8.94 -0.75 -9.64
N MET A 112 7.82 -0.41 -10.29
CA MET A 112 6.51 -0.53 -9.65
C MET A 112 6.02 -1.96 -9.52
N LEU A 113 6.45 -2.86 -10.41
CA LEU A 113 6.12 -4.30 -10.36
C LEU A 113 7.14 -5.13 -9.57
N ALA A 114 8.20 -4.50 -9.04
CA ALA A 114 9.20 -5.21 -8.27
C ALA A 114 8.62 -5.78 -6.98
N LEU A 115 8.97 -7.03 -6.67
CA LEU A 115 8.66 -7.71 -5.40
C LEU A 115 9.61 -7.31 -4.25
N GLN A 116 10.31 -6.19 -4.40
CA GLN A 116 11.26 -5.63 -3.43
C GLN A 116 11.16 -4.11 -3.42
N GLY A 117 11.51 -3.51 -2.28
CA GLY A 117 11.42 -2.06 -2.11
C GLY A 117 10.00 -1.59 -1.77
N ASN A 118 9.79 -0.28 -1.87
CA ASN A 118 8.52 0.37 -1.49
C ASN A 118 7.50 0.28 -2.64
N THR A 119 6.88 -0.90 -2.82
CA THR A 119 5.96 -1.23 -3.91
C THR A 119 4.73 -1.97 -3.40
N ALA A 120 3.59 -1.89 -4.12
CA ALA A 120 2.41 -2.68 -3.75
C ALA A 120 2.65 -4.20 -3.83
N PRO A 121 3.26 -4.75 -4.89
CA PRO A 121 3.54 -6.18 -4.95
C PRO A 121 4.34 -6.69 -3.74
N TYR A 122 5.30 -5.91 -3.24
CA TYR A 122 6.03 -6.25 -2.02
C TYR A 122 5.12 -6.31 -0.79
N LEU A 123 4.22 -5.34 -0.62
CA LEU A 123 3.30 -5.31 0.52
C LEU A 123 2.21 -6.39 0.43
N GLN A 124 1.69 -6.64 -0.76
CA GLN A 124 0.74 -7.72 -1.03
C GLN A 124 1.39 -9.08 -0.74
N TYR A 125 2.64 -9.29 -1.18
CA TYR A 125 3.42 -10.48 -0.84
C TYR A 125 3.66 -10.61 0.67
N ALA A 126 3.99 -9.51 1.36
CA ALA A 126 4.14 -9.51 2.82
C ALA A 126 2.85 -9.96 3.52
N TYR A 127 1.70 -9.44 3.11
CA TYR A 127 0.39 -9.86 3.60
C TYR A 127 0.16 -11.37 3.37
N THR A 128 0.32 -11.84 2.14
CA THR A 128 0.15 -13.26 1.77
C THR A 128 1.05 -14.18 2.59
N ARG A 129 2.29 -13.74 2.87
CA ARG A 129 3.25 -14.47 3.72
C ARG A 129 2.74 -14.60 5.15
N VAL A 130 2.19 -13.53 5.73
CA VAL A 130 1.55 -13.59 7.06
C VAL A 130 0.39 -14.58 7.04
N ARG A 131 -0.50 -14.49 6.06
CA ARG A 131 -1.66 -15.39 5.92
C ARG A 131 -1.24 -16.86 5.78
N SER A 132 -0.10 -17.12 5.15
CA SER A 132 0.44 -18.49 5.01
C SER A 132 0.79 -19.16 6.35
N ILE A 133 1.03 -18.38 7.41
CA ILE A 133 1.27 -18.91 8.76
C ILE A 133 -0.02 -19.54 9.28
N PHE A 134 -1.15 -18.86 9.12
CA PHE A 134 -2.46 -19.29 9.60
C PHE A 134 -3.03 -20.47 8.82
N ARG A 135 -2.54 -20.77 7.63
CA ARG A 135 -2.88 -22.02 6.92
C ARG A 135 -2.22 -23.27 7.54
N LYS A 136 -1.26 -23.09 8.45
CA LYS A 136 -0.47 -24.18 9.07
C LYS A 136 -0.77 -24.39 10.54
N VAL A 137 -1.62 -23.59 11.14
CA VAL A 137 -1.95 -23.63 12.57
C VAL A 137 -3.35 -23.10 12.82
N ASP A 138 -4.04 -23.71 13.78
CA ASP A 138 -5.31 -23.16 14.28
C ASP A 138 -5.03 -21.86 15.04
N ALA A 139 -5.73 -20.79 14.66
CA ALA A 139 -5.59 -19.52 15.31
C ALA A 139 -6.20 -19.56 16.73
N PRO A 140 -5.52 -19.02 17.75
CA PRO A 140 -6.09 -18.91 19.08
C PRO A 140 -7.23 -17.89 19.12
N ASP A 141 -8.00 -17.91 20.21
CA ASP A 141 -8.93 -16.82 20.53
C ASP A 141 -8.12 -15.58 20.95
N PHE A 142 -7.85 -14.70 20.00
CA PHE A 142 -7.00 -13.51 20.20
C PHE A 142 -7.53 -12.57 21.29
N THR A 143 -8.81 -12.66 21.68
CA THR A 143 -9.37 -11.85 22.79
C THR A 143 -8.85 -12.30 24.16
N LYS A 144 -8.26 -13.50 24.25
CA LYS A 144 -7.71 -14.10 25.47
C LYS A 144 -6.20 -14.17 25.49
N VAL A 145 -5.55 -13.78 24.40
CA VAL A 145 -4.08 -13.83 24.31
C VAL A 145 -3.46 -12.69 25.10
N GLU A 146 -2.59 -13.02 26.02
CA GLU A 146 -1.74 -12.05 26.70
C GLU A 146 -0.45 -11.86 25.89
N LEU A 147 -0.19 -10.61 25.47
CA LEU A 147 1.01 -10.29 24.69
C LEU A 147 2.26 -10.33 25.57
N GLN A 148 3.26 -11.09 25.13
CA GLN A 148 4.57 -11.21 25.76
C GLN A 148 5.65 -10.75 24.77
N PHE A 149 6.57 -9.92 25.22
CA PHE A 149 7.67 -9.41 24.40
C PHE A 149 9.00 -9.89 25.01
N LYS A 150 9.56 -10.97 24.47
CA LYS A 150 10.85 -11.53 24.91
C LYS A 150 12.02 -11.08 24.04
N ALA A 151 11.74 -10.80 22.76
CA ALA A 151 12.73 -10.33 21.79
C ALA A 151 12.51 -8.84 21.45
N PRO A 152 13.58 -8.09 21.16
CA PRO A 152 13.47 -6.69 20.77
C PRO A 152 12.66 -6.48 19.49
N GLU A 153 12.65 -7.45 18.56
CA GLU A 153 11.89 -7.42 17.31
C GLU A 153 10.39 -7.49 17.55
N GLU A 154 9.93 -8.25 18.54
CA GLU A 154 8.52 -8.32 18.95
C GLU A 154 8.04 -6.96 19.47
N LEU A 155 8.84 -6.32 20.32
CA LEU A 155 8.52 -5.00 20.85
C LEU A 155 8.58 -3.91 19.79
N ALA A 156 9.55 -3.98 18.87
CA ALA A 156 9.67 -3.03 17.75
C ALA A 156 8.47 -3.11 16.83
N LEU A 157 8.02 -4.31 16.47
CA LEU A 157 6.82 -4.53 15.65
C LEU A 157 5.57 -4.01 16.37
N ALA A 158 5.38 -4.35 17.65
CA ALA A 158 4.24 -3.91 18.44
C ALA A 158 4.15 -2.37 18.52
N LYS A 159 5.29 -1.69 18.79
CA LYS A 159 5.35 -0.22 18.81
C LYS A 159 4.99 0.39 17.46
N HIS A 160 5.46 -0.19 16.36
CA HIS A 160 5.13 0.30 15.03
C HIS A 160 3.64 0.13 14.71
N LEU A 161 3.05 -1.02 15.05
CA LEU A 161 1.61 -1.26 14.90
C LEU A 161 0.73 -0.23 15.62
N MET A 162 1.15 0.23 16.81
CA MET A 162 0.40 1.25 17.58
C MET A 162 0.32 2.61 16.87
N ASN A 163 1.23 2.92 15.95
CA ASN A 163 1.26 4.20 15.23
C ASN A 163 0.29 4.28 14.05
N PHE A 164 -0.44 3.20 13.74
CA PHE A 164 -1.34 3.16 12.57
C PHE A 164 -2.41 4.25 12.61
N GLY A 165 -3.10 4.41 13.74
CA GLY A 165 -4.14 5.43 13.89
C GLY A 165 -3.59 6.85 13.69
N GLN A 166 -2.44 7.16 14.30
CA GLN A 166 -1.79 8.45 14.14
C GLN A 166 -1.37 8.71 12.68
N THR A 167 -0.90 7.68 11.98
CA THR A 167 -0.56 7.79 10.55
C THR A 167 -1.77 8.14 9.71
N LEU A 168 -2.93 7.50 9.96
CA LEU A 168 -4.17 7.83 9.26
C LEU A 168 -4.63 9.28 9.51
N GLU A 169 -4.52 9.74 10.76
CA GLU A 169 -4.82 11.15 11.11
C GLU A 169 -3.91 12.12 10.34
N MET A 170 -2.61 11.85 10.27
CA MET A 170 -1.67 12.67 9.50
C MET A 170 -2.02 12.70 8.00
N VAL A 171 -2.37 11.55 7.42
CA VAL A 171 -2.80 11.47 6.02
C VAL A 171 -4.05 12.29 5.78
N ALA A 172 -5.04 12.19 6.69
CA ALA A 172 -6.30 12.93 6.58
C ALA A 172 -6.11 14.46 6.73
N GLN A 173 -5.18 14.89 7.58
CA GLN A 173 -4.87 16.32 7.80
C GLN A 173 -4.12 16.95 6.62
N ASP A 174 -3.12 16.23 6.09
CA ASP A 174 -2.20 16.75 5.08
C ASP A 174 -2.59 16.36 3.65
N TYR A 175 -3.57 15.44 3.49
CA TYR A 175 -3.92 14.85 2.19
C TYR A 175 -2.71 14.22 1.49
N ARG A 176 -1.86 13.51 2.25
CA ARG A 176 -0.60 12.90 1.79
C ARG A 176 -0.59 11.39 1.97
N PRO A 177 -1.15 10.63 1.02
CA PRO A 177 -1.21 9.17 1.09
C PRO A 177 0.18 8.50 1.18
N ASN A 178 1.23 9.16 0.71
CA ASN A 178 2.60 8.64 0.82
C ASN A 178 3.06 8.40 2.28
N PHE A 179 2.48 9.07 3.26
CA PHE A 179 2.77 8.76 4.67
C PHE A 179 2.27 7.37 5.04
N LEU A 180 1.08 6.98 4.57
CA LEU A 180 0.57 5.63 4.78
C LEU A 180 1.39 4.60 4.00
N CYS A 181 1.76 4.89 2.76
CA CYS A 181 2.62 4.00 1.96
C CYS A 181 3.95 3.71 2.69
N ASN A 182 4.62 4.74 3.18
CA ASN A 182 5.88 4.59 3.92
C ASN A 182 5.68 3.80 5.23
N TYR A 183 4.62 4.09 5.98
CA TYR A 183 4.27 3.35 7.19
C TYR A 183 4.07 1.86 6.92
N LEU A 184 3.33 1.50 5.86
CA LEU A 184 3.10 0.10 5.50
C LEU A 184 4.38 -0.60 5.05
N PHE A 185 5.24 0.09 4.33
CA PHE A 185 6.55 -0.43 3.93
C PHE A 185 7.45 -0.69 5.16
N GLU A 186 7.50 0.23 6.11
CA GLU A 186 8.21 0.05 7.37
C GLU A 186 7.61 -1.09 8.20
N LEU A 187 6.27 -1.22 8.24
CA LEU A 187 5.59 -2.33 8.91
C LEU A 187 6.01 -3.69 8.32
N ALA A 188 6.03 -3.81 6.99
CA ALA A 188 6.49 -5.04 6.33
C ALA A 188 7.95 -5.36 6.67
N GLY A 189 8.80 -4.35 6.78
CA GLY A 189 10.18 -4.48 7.24
C GLY A 189 10.30 -4.91 8.70
N HIS A 190 9.49 -4.35 9.61
CA HIS A 190 9.43 -4.79 11.01
C HIS A 190 8.94 -6.24 11.13
N PHE A 191 7.90 -6.58 10.38
CA PHE A 191 7.39 -7.94 10.34
C PHE A 191 8.43 -8.95 9.82
N SER A 192 9.17 -8.63 8.77
CA SER A 192 10.22 -9.51 8.24
C SER A 192 11.30 -9.78 9.28
N ARG A 193 11.81 -8.77 9.96
CA ARG A 193 12.81 -8.93 11.03
C ARG A 193 12.27 -9.77 12.19
N PHE A 194 11.05 -9.49 12.63
CA PHE A 194 10.38 -10.29 13.65
C PHE A 194 10.26 -11.75 13.23
N TYR A 195 9.80 -12.03 12.01
CA TYR A 195 9.58 -13.39 11.53
C TYR A 195 10.89 -14.19 11.39
N GLU A 196 11.99 -13.51 11.05
CA GLU A 196 13.32 -14.12 10.95
C GLU A 196 13.93 -14.41 12.34
N ALA A 197 13.78 -13.48 13.28
CA ALA A 197 14.39 -13.60 14.61
C ALA A 197 13.56 -14.45 15.59
N CYS A 198 12.22 -14.49 15.41
CA CYS A 198 11.28 -15.09 16.35
C CYS A 198 10.53 -16.28 15.72
N PRO A 199 10.94 -17.52 15.96
CA PRO A 199 10.23 -18.70 15.43
C PRO A 199 8.78 -18.75 15.95
N VAL A 200 7.79 -18.46 15.08
CA VAL A 200 6.38 -18.37 15.49
C VAL A 200 5.83 -19.76 15.84
N LEU A 201 5.89 -20.73 14.89
CA LEU A 201 5.23 -22.02 15.01
C LEU A 201 5.96 -23.02 15.95
N LYS A 202 7.24 -22.76 16.24
CA LYS A 202 8.09 -23.64 17.08
C LYS A 202 8.22 -23.15 18.52
N ALA A 203 7.60 -22.03 18.88
CA ALA A 203 7.64 -21.47 20.23
C ALA A 203 6.72 -22.26 21.20
N GLU A 204 6.97 -22.11 22.50
CA GLU A 204 6.08 -22.59 23.57
C GLU A 204 4.68 -21.95 23.46
N ALA A 205 3.66 -22.64 23.95
CA ALA A 205 2.25 -22.29 23.68
C ALA A 205 1.92 -20.79 23.92
N ALA A 206 2.23 -20.25 25.08
CA ALA A 206 1.91 -18.85 25.41
C ALA A 206 2.70 -17.85 24.55
N GLU A 207 3.95 -18.14 24.25
CA GLU A 207 4.81 -17.31 23.39
C GLU A 207 4.37 -17.43 21.94
N ARG A 208 4.02 -18.62 21.47
CA ARG A 208 3.46 -18.86 20.14
C ARG A 208 2.16 -18.08 19.93
N ASP A 209 1.25 -18.12 20.88
CA ASP A 209 -0.03 -17.43 20.78
C ASP A 209 0.15 -15.89 20.76
N SER A 210 1.08 -15.37 21.57
CA SER A 210 1.49 -13.96 21.52
C SER A 210 2.07 -13.56 20.15
N ARG A 211 2.95 -14.39 19.56
CA ARG A 211 3.53 -14.17 18.24
C ARG A 211 2.50 -14.28 17.13
N LEU A 212 1.56 -15.21 17.24
CA LEU A 212 0.42 -15.31 16.31
C LEU A 212 -0.47 -14.07 16.39
N ALA A 213 -0.70 -13.49 17.57
CA ALA A 213 -1.43 -12.24 17.70
C ALA A 213 -0.71 -11.06 17.01
N LEU A 214 0.63 -10.97 17.09
CA LEU A 214 1.40 -9.99 16.32
C LEU A 214 1.30 -10.21 14.82
N CYS A 215 1.31 -11.46 14.36
CA CYS A 215 1.08 -11.80 12.95
C CYS A 215 -0.30 -11.35 12.49
N GLU A 216 -1.36 -11.66 13.23
CA GLU A 216 -2.74 -11.27 12.88
C GLU A 216 -2.91 -9.75 12.86
N LEU A 217 -2.38 -9.03 13.85
CA LEU A 217 -2.41 -7.57 13.86
C LEU A 217 -1.66 -6.98 12.66
N SER A 218 -0.51 -7.55 12.30
CA SER A 218 0.25 -7.12 11.12
C SER A 218 -0.53 -7.34 9.82
N ALA A 219 -1.18 -8.49 9.66
CA ALA A 219 -2.02 -8.77 8.50
C ALA A 219 -3.21 -7.80 8.41
N ARG A 220 -3.90 -7.54 9.53
CA ARG A 220 -5.03 -6.59 9.57
C ARG A 220 -4.61 -5.18 9.22
N VAL A 221 -3.49 -4.70 9.77
CA VAL A 221 -3.00 -3.34 9.49
C VAL A 221 -2.53 -3.22 8.05
N LEU A 222 -1.82 -4.22 7.50
CA LEU A 222 -1.44 -4.24 6.07
C LEU A 222 -2.67 -4.20 5.17
N SER A 223 -3.65 -5.07 5.41
CA SER A 223 -4.88 -5.13 4.63
C SER A 223 -5.68 -3.84 4.73
N SER A 224 -5.94 -3.33 5.95
CA SER A 224 -6.70 -2.09 6.15
C SER A 224 -6.00 -0.86 5.57
N GLY A 225 -4.66 -0.81 5.67
CA GLY A 225 -3.87 0.28 5.10
C GLY A 225 -3.85 0.25 3.58
N LEU A 226 -3.74 -0.93 2.97
CA LEU A 226 -3.83 -1.09 1.51
C LEU A 226 -5.24 -0.79 1.01
N ASP A 227 -6.29 -1.24 1.70
CA ASP A 227 -7.69 -0.94 1.39
C ASP A 227 -7.95 0.58 1.44
N ALA A 228 -7.43 1.30 2.44
CA ALA A 228 -7.51 2.76 2.51
C ALA A 228 -6.83 3.47 1.33
N LEU A 229 -5.87 2.83 0.67
CA LEU A 229 -5.24 3.27 -0.58
C LEU A 229 -5.99 2.77 -1.83
N GLY A 230 -7.09 2.03 -1.68
CA GLY A 230 -7.84 1.40 -2.76
C GLY A 230 -7.10 0.24 -3.42
N ILE A 231 -6.21 -0.44 -2.69
CA ILE A 231 -5.38 -1.55 -3.18
C ILE A 231 -5.86 -2.85 -2.53
N GLU A 232 -6.27 -3.78 -3.36
CA GLU A 232 -6.73 -5.10 -2.94
C GLU A 232 -5.55 -6.00 -2.52
N VAL A 233 -5.83 -7.00 -1.67
CA VAL A 233 -4.90 -8.05 -1.28
C VAL A 233 -5.45 -9.42 -1.63
N THR A 234 -4.57 -10.40 -1.80
CA THR A 234 -4.95 -11.81 -2.08
C THR A 234 -4.45 -12.72 -0.95
N GLU A 235 -5.18 -13.80 -0.70
CA GLU A 235 -4.75 -14.82 0.28
C GLU A 235 -3.56 -15.65 -0.24
N VAL A 236 -3.41 -15.76 -1.56
CA VAL A 236 -2.35 -16.51 -2.26
C VAL A 236 -1.76 -15.62 -3.34
N MET A 237 -0.44 -15.65 -3.47
CA MET A 237 0.28 -14.90 -4.49
C MET A 237 1.54 -15.68 -4.91
#